data_248fe1d8e8754c8583de7f127b1a3240
#
_entry.id   248fe1d8e8754c8583de7f127b1a3240
#
_cell.length_a   1.000
_cell.length_b   1.000
_cell.length_c   1.000
_cell.angle_alpha   90.00
_cell.angle_beta   90.00
_cell.angle_gamma   90.00
#
_symmetry.space_group_name_H-M   'P 1'
#
loop_
_entity.id
_entity.type
_entity.pdbx_description
1 polymer ?
#
loop_
_entity_poly.entity_id
_entity_poly.type
_entity_poly.pdbx_seq_one_letter_code
_entity_poly.pdbx_strand_id
1 'polypeptide(L)'
;MTRAEIFTVSVPVDATAASATAARDTARLDGQRRAFAALLDRLTLAKDRGRLPAASDTTLNQVVIGFEVANERRSNVRYLADYTFHFRPDAVEQLLRDRGVPFAETASKPVVVLPVLETGGKPMLWDDPNPWREAWANAKPPQGLVPMRVPIGEVEDVSAIDGATADAGNDAKLQAISANYDHADVLVTRATIHPGGTAVDVSTTRFIPSSPGGEQSWVASYTANEGESQGGLLARAIAGTTAQVNDAWKQANMLDYSQTATLTVSVPADDLGGWLAVRQRLSATPAVQSSQLLSLDRHGARVELHYAGSPDQLRVGLAQNNLNLSGSDPDWVLQQGGASLRNSAPSARANAAPGSVPAPGPDAAPDAGDASGPAPSPSQ
;
A
#
# COMPACT_ATOMS: atom_id res chain seq x y z
N MET A 1 6.17 4.15 -2.21
CA MET A 1 6.43 5.33 -3.07
C MET A 1 6.86 6.50 -2.21
N THR A 2 7.89 7.21 -2.62
CA THR A 2 8.30 8.49 -2.02
C THR A 2 7.45 9.63 -2.57
N ARG A 3 7.44 10.82 -1.90
CA ARG A 3 6.74 12.00 -2.43
C ARG A 3 7.22 12.36 -3.85
N ALA A 4 8.52 12.25 -4.12
CA ALA A 4 9.07 12.51 -5.45
C ALA A 4 8.51 11.55 -6.52
N GLU A 5 8.36 10.26 -6.20
CA GLU A 5 7.76 9.28 -7.12
C GLU A 5 6.28 9.53 -7.37
N ILE A 6 5.53 10.03 -6.38
CA ILE A 6 4.12 10.41 -6.55
C ILE A 6 3.98 11.50 -7.61
N PHE A 7 4.89 12.48 -7.62
CA PHE A 7 4.90 13.60 -8.55
C PHE A 7 5.77 13.35 -9.80
N THR A 8 6.06 12.09 -10.09
CA THR A 8 6.77 11.65 -11.30
C THR A 8 5.84 10.77 -12.14
N VAL A 9 5.72 11.06 -13.44
CA VAL A 9 4.82 10.35 -14.35
C VAL A 9 5.54 10.00 -15.64
N SER A 10 5.51 8.71 -16.01
CA SER A 10 6.05 8.21 -17.27
C SER A 10 4.92 7.99 -18.27
N VAL A 11 5.11 8.47 -19.50
CA VAL A 11 4.16 8.31 -20.60
C VAL A 11 4.89 7.95 -21.89
N PRO A 12 4.42 6.95 -22.64
CA PRO A 12 4.90 6.70 -23.99
C PRO A 12 4.38 7.78 -24.93
N VAL A 13 5.20 8.22 -25.84
CA VAL A 13 4.83 9.20 -26.87
C VAL A 13 5.07 8.65 -28.26
N ASP A 14 4.21 9.03 -29.19
CA ASP A 14 4.29 8.71 -30.61
C ASP A 14 3.69 9.88 -31.40
N ALA A 15 4.52 10.58 -32.14
CA ALA A 15 4.09 11.72 -32.94
C ALA A 15 4.69 11.68 -34.34
N THR A 16 3.90 12.16 -35.31
CA THR A 16 4.31 12.34 -36.71
C THR A 16 4.13 13.80 -37.08
N ALA A 17 5.13 14.40 -37.73
CA ALA A 17 5.08 15.79 -38.20
C ALA A 17 5.89 15.96 -39.49
N ALA A 18 5.99 17.20 -40.01
CA ALA A 18 6.72 17.50 -41.24
C ALA A 18 8.22 17.24 -41.18
N SER A 19 8.80 17.16 -39.95
CA SER A 19 10.21 16.85 -39.74
C SER A 19 10.40 16.10 -38.42
N ALA A 20 11.55 15.42 -38.26
CA ALA A 20 11.91 14.74 -37.01
C ALA A 20 11.92 15.68 -35.79
N THR A 21 12.38 16.92 -35.95
CA THR A 21 12.40 17.95 -34.90
C THR A 21 10.96 18.35 -34.52
N ALA A 22 10.12 18.63 -35.49
CA ALA A 22 8.72 18.99 -35.25
C ALA A 22 7.95 17.81 -34.61
N ALA A 23 8.20 16.57 -35.03
CA ALA A 23 7.62 15.38 -34.42
C ALA A 23 8.03 15.23 -32.93
N ARG A 24 9.31 15.46 -32.62
CA ARG A 24 9.83 15.44 -31.24
C ARG A 24 9.18 16.51 -30.36
N ASP A 25 9.07 17.74 -30.86
CA ASP A 25 8.45 18.86 -30.11
C ASP A 25 6.96 18.58 -29.84
N THR A 26 6.24 18.08 -30.86
CA THR A 26 4.84 17.67 -30.73
C THR A 26 4.69 16.56 -29.70
N ALA A 27 5.52 15.52 -29.79
CA ALA A 27 5.54 14.39 -28.85
C ALA A 27 5.78 14.84 -27.40
N ARG A 28 6.75 15.75 -27.20
CA ARG A 28 7.08 16.30 -25.89
C ARG A 28 5.89 17.07 -25.28
N LEU A 29 5.27 17.96 -26.06
CA LEU A 29 4.15 18.77 -25.58
C LEU A 29 2.92 17.90 -25.29
N ASP A 30 2.58 16.96 -26.16
CA ASP A 30 1.50 16.00 -25.94
C ASP A 30 1.78 15.13 -24.72
N GLY A 31 2.98 14.58 -24.61
CA GLY A 31 3.42 13.78 -23.47
C GLY A 31 3.31 14.56 -22.16
N GLN A 32 3.72 15.83 -22.14
CA GLN A 32 3.65 16.70 -20.97
C GLN A 32 2.20 16.93 -20.50
N ARG A 33 1.27 17.18 -21.45
CA ARG A 33 -0.16 17.35 -21.16
C ARG A 33 -0.77 16.05 -20.61
N ARG A 34 -0.46 14.91 -21.22
CA ARG A 34 -0.95 13.60 -20.77
C ARG A 34 -0.36 13.21 -19.40
N ALA A 35 0.90 13.48 -19.16
CA ALA A 35 1.54 13.23 -17.88
C ALA A 35 0.91 14.09 -16.77
N PHE A 36 0.63 15.36 -17.03
CA PHE A 36 -0.04 16.22 -16.06
C PHE A 36 -1.48 15.75 -15.77
N ALA A 37 -2.24 15.36 -16.79
CA ALA A 37 -3.57 14.78 -16.60
C ALA A 37 -3.52 13.49 -15.76
N ALA A 38 -2.56 12.61 -16.04
CA ALA A 38 -2.36 11.38 -15.27
C ALA A 38 -1.95 11.66 -13.81
N LEU A 39 -1.14 12.70 -13.56
CA LEU A 39 -0.82 13.15 -12.19
C LEU A 39 -2.06 13.63 -11.46
N LEU A 40 -2.89 14.45 -12.09
CA LEU A 40 -4.13 14.95 -11.49
C LEU A 40 -5.11 13.80 -11.20
N ASP A 41 -5.28 12.86 -12.11
CA ASP A 41 -6.09 11.64 -11.88
C ASP A 41 -5.54 10.78 -10.73
N ARG A 42 -4.21 10.73 -10.55
CA ARG A 42 -3.56 10.05 -9.42
C ARG A 42 -3.90 10.66 -8.09
N LEU A 43 -3.93 12.00 -8.01
CA LEU A 43 -4.08 12.75 -6.76
C LEU A 43 -5.55 13.01 -6.39
N THR A 44 -6.46 13.10 -7.37
CA THR A 44 -7.84 13.56 -7.18
C THR A 44 -8.87 12.47 -7.49
N LEU A 45 -10.11 12.66 -7.04
CA LEU A 45 -11.21 11.74 -7.37
C LEU A 45 -11.78 12.00 -8.75
N ALA A 46 -12.29 10.94 -9.38
CA ALA A 46 -12.93 11.02 -10.70
C ALA A 46 -14.10 12.03 -10.74
N LYS A 47 -14.84 12.21 -9.64
CA LYS A 47 -15.94 13.17 -9.54
C LYS A 47 -15.50 14.65 -9.67
N ASP A 48 -14.23 14.94 -9.38
CA ASP A 48 -13.69 16.31 -9.39
C ASP A 48 -13.04 16.70 -10.72
N ARG A 49 -13.05 15.80 -11.73
CA ARG A 49 -12.42 16.02 -13.05
C ARG A 49 -12.83 17.33 -13.72
N GLY A 50 -14.10 17.73 -13.60
CA GLY A 50 -14.59 18.98 -14.18
C GLY A 50 -14.04 20.27 -13.55
N ARG A 51 -13.37 20.15 -12.39
CA ARG A 51 -12.78 21.27 -11.64
C ARG A 51 -11.26 21.33 -11.78
N LEU A 52 -10.65 20.33 -12.40
CA LEU A 52 -9.18 20.23 -12.52
C LEU A 52 -8.58 21.38 -13.32
N PRO A 53 -7.35 21.81 -13.00
CA PRO A 53 -6.65 22.81 -13.78
C PRO A 53 -6.37 22.32 -15.21
N ALA A 54 -6.59 23.20 -16.19
CA ALA A 54 -6.26 22.88 -17.56
C ALA A 54 -4.74 22.77 -17.77
N ALA A 55 -4.33 21.84 -18.63
CA ALA A 55 -2.93 21.66 -19.04
C ALA A 55 -2.51 22.72 -20.06
N SER A 56 -2.67 24.03 -19.72
CA SER A 56 -2.17 25.13 -20.52
C SER A 56 -0.65 25.23 -20.46
N ASP A 57 -0.02 25.83 -21.46
CA ASP A 57 1.43 26.01 -21.49
C ASP A 57 1.92 26.82 -20.27
N THR A 58 1.13 27.81 -19.81
CA THR A 58 1.41 28.58 -18.59
C THR A 58 1.42 27.68 -17.36
N THR A 59 0.37 26.84 -17.19
CA THR A 59 0.27 25.89 -16.07
C THR A 59 1.43 24.90 -16.10
N LEU A 60 1.71 24.31 -17.25
CA LEU A 60 2.78 23.31 -17.41
C LEU A 60 4.17 23.90 -17.09
N ASN A 61 4.44 25.15 -17.52
CA ASN A 61 5.69 25.83 -17.20
C ASN A 61 5.86 26.10 -15.69
N GLN A 62 4.77 26.24 -14.95
CA GLN A 62 4.82 26.42 -13.49
C GLN A 62 5.11 25.12 -12.75
N VAL A 63 4.51 24.02 -13.21
CA VAL A 63 4.51 22.76 -12.46
C VAL A 63 5.60 21.77 -12.88
N VAL A 64 6.08 21.80 -14.13
CA VAL A 64 7.09 20.86 -14.63
C VAL A 64 8.48 21.32 -14.23
N ILE A 65 9.24 20.49 -13.52
CA ILE A 65 10.64 20.74 -13.15
C ILE A 65 11.57 20.33 -14.29
N GLY A 66 11.29 19.18 -14.92
CA GLY A 66 12.10 18.58 -15.95
C GLY A 66 11.53 17.28 -16.45
N PHE A 67 12.26 16.64 -17.34
CA PHE A 67 11.88 15.31 -17.87
C PHE A 67 13.11 14.50 -18.26
N GLU A 68 12.95 13.20 -18.26
CA GLU A 68 13.89 12.21 -18.81
C GLU A 68 13.31 11.56 -20.06
N VAL A 69 14.16 11.07 -20.94
CA VAL A 69 13.77 10.40 -22.17
C VAL A 69 14.45 9.05 -22.24
N ALA A 70 13.66 8.01 -22.50
CA ALA A 70 14.14 6.65 -22.72
C ALA A 70 13.52 6.05 -24.00
N ASN A 71 14.13 4.98 -24.50
CA ASN A 71 13.64 4.20 -25.65
C ASN A 71 13.38 5.04 -26.90
N GLU A 72 14.18 6.10 -27.12
CA GLU A 72 14.02 7.02 -28.25
C GLU A 72 14.23 6.31 -29.58
N ARG A 73 13.23 6.44 -30.47
CA ARG A 73 13.25 6.00 -31.86
C ARG A 73 12.74 7.10 -32.75
N ARG A 74 13.46 7.39 -33.82
CA ARG A 74 13.12 8.48 -34.73
C ARG A 74 13.27 8.07 -36.19
N SER A 75 12.39 8.57 -37.02
CA SER A 75 12.54 8.62 -38.46
C SER A 75 12.53 10.08 -38.95
N ASN A 76 12.52 10.32 -40.26
CA ASN A 76 12.46 11.68 -40.79
C ASN A 76 11.21 12.46 -40.42
N VAL A 77 10.09 11.76 -40.09
CA VAL A 77 8.78 12.35 -39.80
C VAL A 77 8.10 11.84 -38.56
N ARG A 78 8.62 10.77 -37.93
CA ARG A 78 7.99 10.12 -36.74
C ARG A 78 8.99 10.03 -35.60
N TYR A 79 8.48 10.27 -34.39
CA TYR A 79 9.22 10.23 -33.15
C TYR A 79 8.48 9.41 -32.09
N LEU A 80 9.14 8.40 -31.52
CA LEU A 80 8.63 7.58 -30.42
C LEU A 80 9.64 7.63 -29.28
N ALA A 81 9.15 7.73 -28.04
CA ALA A 81 9.97 7.66 -26.84
C ALA A 81 9.09 7.39 -25.61
N ASP A 82 9.73 7.09 -24.50
CA ASP A 82 9.14 7.14 -23.16
C ASP A 82 9.64 8.37 -22.44
N TYR A 83 8.73 9.28 -22.08
CA TYR A 83 9.03 10.47 -21.30
C TYR A 83 8.66 10.26 -19.85
N THR A 84 9.55 10.59 -18.94
CA THR A 84 9.29 10.65 -17.50
C THR A 84 9.35 12.10 -17.07
N PHE A 85 8.20 12.68 -16.75
CA PHE A 85 8.06 14.07 -16.31
C PHE A 85 8.09 14.16 -14.79
N HIS A 86 8.84 15.13 -14.26
CA HIS A 86 8.92 15.48 -12.85
C HIS A 86 8.16 16.77 -12.60
N PHE A 87 7.21 16.72 -11.66
CA PHE A 87 6.38 17.86 -11.30
C PHE A 87 6.79 18.42 -9.95
N ARG A 88 6.63 19.73 -9.78
CA ARG A 88 6.85 20.44 -8.52
C ARG A 88 5.67 20.23 -7.59
N PRO A 89 5.82 19.48 -6.47
CA PRO A 89 4.70 19.16 -5.59
C PRO A 89 3.94 20.40 -5.13
N ASP A 90 4.64 21.35 -4.52
CA ASP A 90 4.01 22.55 -3.92
C ASP A 90 3.21 23.36 -4.94
N ALA A 91 3.68 23.44 -6.20
CA ALA A 91 2.97 24.17 -7.27
C ALA A 91 1.70 23.44 -7.72
N VAL A 92 1.74 22.09 -7.82
CA VAL A 92 0.55 21.29 -8.16
C VAL A 92 -0.49 21.35 -7.04
N GLU A 93 -0.06 21.21 -5.80
CA GLU A 93 -0.92 21.33 -4.61
C GLU A 93 -1.58 22.72 -4.54
N GLN A 94 -0.82 23.79 -4.78
CA GLN A 94 -1.36 25.13 -4.79
C GLN A 94 -2.43 25.29 -5.88
N LEU A 95 -2.20 24.79 -7.08
CA LEU A 95 -3.19 24.81 -8.17
C LEU A 95 -4.49 24.08 -7.80
N LEU A 96 -4.38 22.95 -7.08
CA LEU A 96 -5.55 22.18 -6.61
C LEU A 96 -6.29 22.94 -5.50
N ARG A 97 -5.55 23.50 -4.53
CA ARG A 97 -6.14 24.34 -3.46
C ARG A 97 -6.85 25.57 -4.01
N ASP A 98 -6.25 26.30 -4.94
CA ASP A 98 -6.85 27.50 -5.56
C ASP A 98 -8.17 27.19 -6.27
N ARG A 99 -8.36 25.93 -6.71
CA ARG A 99 -9.59 25.44 -7.32
C ARG A 99 -10.55 24.78 -6.34
N GLY A 100 -10.17 24.69 -5.07
CA GLY A 100 -10.94 24.00 -4.04
C GLY A 100 -11.13 22.51 -4.36
N VAL A 101 -10.16 21.87 -5.05
CA VAL A 101 -10.18 20.44 -5.36
C VAL A 101 -9.44 19.69 -4.25
N PRO A 102 -10.11 18.81 -3.51
CA PRO A 102 -9.44 17.99 -2.51
C PRO A 102 -8.56 16.94 -3.19
N PHE A 103 -7.44 16.61 -2.57
CA PHE A 103 -6.48 15.65 -3.12
C PHE A 103 -5.81 14.80 -2.02
N ALA A 104 -5.26 13.67 -2.43
CA ALA A 104 -4.51 12.76 -1.58
C ALA A 104 -3.07 12.62 -2.10
N GLU A 105 -2.10 12.64 -1.21
CA GLU A 105 -0.66 12.48 -1.50
C GLU A 105 -0.04 11.29 -0.76
N THR A 106 -0.81 10.62 0.08
CA THR A 106 -0.32 9.46 0.81
C THR A 106 -0.44 8.22 -0.08
N ALA A 107 0.70 7.68 -0.50
CA ALA A 107 0.72 6.38 -1.18
C ALA A 107 0.53 5.26 -0.16
N SER A 108 -0.18 4.20 -0.53
CA SER A 108 -0.24 2.99 0.26
C SER A 108 1.06 2.18 0.13
N LYS A 109 1.29 1.25 1.06
CA LYS A 109 2.19 0.14 0.80
C LYS A 109 1.68 -0.67 -0.39
N PRO A 110 2.55 -1.37 -1.12
CA PRO A 110 2.10 -2.27 -2.18
C PRO A 110 1.08 -3.28 -1.66
N VAL A 111 0.03 -3.55 -2.45
CA VAL A 111 -0.95 -4.59 -2.17
C VAL A 111 -0.70 -5.81 -3.06
N VAL A 112 -0.93 -6.99 -2.53
CA VAL A 112 -0.83 -8.27 -3.28
C VAL A 112 -2.17 -8.53 -3.95
N VAL A 113 -2.18 -8.73 -5.27
CA VAL A 113 -3.40 -9.02 -6.04
C VAL A 113 -3.47 -10.51 -6.32
N LEU A 114 -4.55 -11.16 -5.90
CA LEU A 114 -4.86 -12.56 -6.19
C LEU A 114 -6.00 -12.63 -7.21
N PRO A 115 -5.69 -12.85 -8.51
CA PRO A 115 -6.70 -12.92 -9.56
C PRO A 115 -7.34 -14.30 -9.63
N VAL A 116 -8.46 -14.47 -8.94
CA VAL A 116 -9.26 -15.70 -8.94
C VAL A 116 -10.22 -15.71 -10.12
N LEU A 117 -10.15 -16.73 -10.97
CA LEU A 117 -11.13 -16.97 -12.02
C LEU A 117 -12.15 -18.02 -11.57
N GLU A 118 -13.43 -17.70 -11.61
CA GLU A 118 -14.48 -18.69 -11.42
C GLU A 118 -14.89 -19.32 -12.75
N THR A 119 -14.77 -20.63 -12.82
CA THR A 119 -15.19 -21.41 -14.00
C THR A 119 -15.94 -22.64 -13.54
N GLY A 120 -17.21 -22.79 -13.95
CA GLY A 120 -18.04 -23.94 -13.60
C GLY A 120 -18.25 -24.13 -12.10
N GLY A 121 -18.27 -23.05 -11.32
CA GLY A 121 -18.39 -23.08 -9.86
C GLY A 121 -17.09 -23.43 -9.12
N LYS A 122 -15.94 -23.53 -9.84
CA LYS A 122 -14.64 -23.80 -9.25
C LYS A 122 -13.77 -22.53 -9.32
N PRO A 123 -13.29 -22.00 -8.18
CA PRO A 123 -12.33 -20.91 -8.16
C PRO A 123 -10.92 -21.43 -8.50
N MET A 124 -10.29 -20.78 -9.49
CA MET A 124 -8.95 -21.09 -10.00
C MET A 124 -8.05 -19.88 -9.73
N LEU A 125 -6.88 -20.11 -9.16
CA LEU A 125 -5.89 -19.05 -8.92
C LEU A 125 -4.59 -19.34 -9.68
N TRP A 126 -3.99 -20.52 -9.46
CA TRP A 126 -2.70 -20.91 -10.05
C TRP A 126 -2.84 -21.84 -11.26
N ASP A 127 -4.03 -22.42 -11.43
CA ASP A 127 -4.32 -23.34 -12.53
C ASP A 127 -4.28 -22.63 -13.91
N ASP A 128 -3.91 -23.37 -14.96
CA ASP A 128 -3.95 -22.91 -16.34
C ASP A 128 -5.02 -23.71 -17.15
N PRO A 129 -5.68 -23.06 -18.12
CA PRO A 129 -5.58 -21.66 -18.49
C PRO A 129 -6.37 -20.75 -17.55
N ASN A 130 -5.78 -19.60 -17.18
CA ASN A 130 -6.45 -18.58 -16.39
C ASN A 130 -6.32 -17.20 -17.07
N PRO A 131 -7.23 -16.85 -17.98
CA PRO A 131 -7.17 -15.59 -18.72
C PRO A 131 -7.28 -14.35 -17.84
N TRP A 132 -7.89 -14.45 -16.64
CA TRP A 132 -7.94 -13.35 -15.69
C TRP A 132 -6.56 -13.07 -15.08
N ARG A 133 -5.86 -14.11 -14.63
CA ARG A 133 -4.48 -14.01 -14.12
C ARG A 133 -3.52 -13.51 -15.19
N GLU A 134 -3.64 -14.05 -16.41
CA GLU A 134 -2.83 -13.60 -17.56
C GLU A 134 -3.08 -12.11 -17.90
N ALA A 135 -4.34 -11.67 -17.86
CA ALA A 135 -4.68 -10.28 -18.07
C ALA A 135 -4.07 -9.36 -17.00
N TRP A 136 -4.10 -9.75 -15.73
CA TRP A 136 -3.44 -9.04 -14.63
C TRP A 136 -1.91 -8.99 -14.78
N ALA A 137 -1.28 -10.10 -15.16
CA ALA A 137 0.16 -10.18 -15.39
C ALA A 137 0.63 -9.29 -16.55
N ASN A 138 -0.21 -9.14 -17.58
CA ASN A 138 0.05 -8.30 -18.76
C ASN A 138 -0.44 -6.84 -18.60
N ALA A 139 -1.19 -6.55 -17.55
CA ALA A 139 -1.66 -5.20 -17.29
C ALA A 139 -0.48 -4.25 -17.02
N LYS A 140 -0.54 -3.06 -17.62
CA LYS A 140 0.44 -2.02 -17.27
C LYS A 140 0.27 -1.67 -15.79
N PRO A 141 1.37 -1.49 -15.03
CA PRO A 141 1.28 -1.10 -13.64
C PRO A 141 0.40 0.14 -13.48
N PRO A 142 -0.59 0.11 -12.59
CA PRO A 142 -1.43 1.27 -12.36
C PRO A 142 -0.60 2.41 -11.79
N GLN A 143 -0.74 3.60 -12.39
CA GLN A 143 -0.04 4.81 -11.93
C GLN A 143 -0.82 5.50 -10.80
N GLY A 144 -1.35 4.74 -9.85
CA GLY A 144 -2.12 5.23 -8.71
C GLY A 144 -1.32 5.36 -7.42
N LEU A 145 -2.01 5.76 -6.35
CA LEU A 145 -1.45 5.80 -4.99
C LEU A 145 -1.42 4.44 -4.30
N VAL A 146 -2.05 3.42 -4.89
CA VAL A 146 -2.04 2.03 -4.40
C VAL A 146 -1.22 1.18 -5.38
N PRO A 147 0.08 0.99 -5.13
CA PRO A 147 0.89 0.08 -5.94
C PRO A 147 0.37 -1.36 -5.81
N MET A 148 0.27 -2.06 -6.93
CA MET A 148 -0.25 -3.43 -6.97
C MET A 148 0.84 -4.39 -7.43
N ARG A 149 0.96 -5.52 -6.76
CA ARG A 149 1.87 -6.61 -7.09
C ARG A 149 1.07 -7.88 -7.34
N VAL A 150 1.21 -8.44 -8.52
CA VAL A 150 0.60 -9.73 -8.89
C VAL A 150 1.64 -10.83 -8.67
N PRO A 151 1.41 -11.80 -7.77
CA PRO A 151 2.29 -12.95 -7.60
C PRO A 151 2.38 -13.77 -8.89
N ILE A 152 3.55 -14.31 -9.16
CA ILE A 152 3.77 -15.16 -10.35
C ILE A 152 3.44 -16.64 -10.10
N GLY A 153 3.15 -17.02 -8.85
CA GLY A 153 2.81 -18.38 -8.46
C GLY A 153 4.06 -19.24 -8.20
N GLU A 154 5.02 -18.70 -7.49
CA GLU A 154 6.17 -19.46 -6.98
C GLU A 154 5.73 -20.52 -5.96
N VAL A 155 6.63 -21.43 -5.60
CA VAL A 155 6.30 -22.54 -4.68
C VAL A 155 5.76 -22.06 -3.35
N GLU A 156 6.29 -20.96 -2.85
CA GLU A 156 5.88 -20.29 -1.62
C GLU A 156 4.46 -19.74 -1.72
N ASP A 157 4.09 -19.15 -2.86
CA ASP A 157 2.76 -18.57 -3.11
C ASP A 157 1.69 -19.71 -3.19
N VAL A 158 1.98 -20.75 -3.98
CA VAL A 158 1.09 -21.90 -4.18
C VAL A 158 0.88 -22.68 -2.87
N SER A 159 1.92 -22.76 -2.03
CA SER A 159 1.84 -23.39 -0.71
C SER A 159 1.06 -22.57 0.31
N ALA A 160 1.10 -21.24 0.20
CA ALA A 160 0.43 -20.33 1.11
C ALA A 160 -1.08 -20.31 0.91
N ILE A 161 -1.55 -20.25 -0.36
CA ILE A 161 -2.98 -20.09 -0.68
C ILE A 161 -3.34 -20.72 -2.02
N ASP A 162 -4.55 -21.27 -2.11
CA ASP A 162 -5.16 -21.77 -3.35
C ASP A 162 -6.41 -20.96 -3.75
N GLY A 163 -6.98 -21.27 -4.93
CA GLY A 163 -8.16 -20.54 -5.43
C GLY A 163 -9.38 -20.64 -4.50
N ALA A 164 -9.63 -21.82 -3.92
CA ALA A 164 -10.80 -22.03 -3.07
C ALA A 164 -10.68 -21.28 -1.74
N THR A 165 -9.50 -21.30 -1.12
CA THR A 165 -9.26 -20.61 0.15
C THR A 165 -9.16 -19.08 -0.04
N ALA A 166 -8.67 -18.61 -1.20
CA ALA A 166 -8.69 -17.19 -1.56
C ALA A 166 -10.12 -16.69 -1.77
N ASP A 167 -10.94 -17.43 -2.54
CA ASP A 167 -12.35 -17.09 -2.82
C ASP A 167 -13.20 -17.09 -1.56
N ALA A 168 -12.94 -18.05 -0.66
CA ALA A 168 -13.65 -18.15 0.62
C ALA A 168 -13.22 -17.08 1.66
N GLY A 169 -12.23 -16.25 1.37
CA GLY A 169 -11.71 -15.26 2.31
C GLY A 169 -11.08 -15.89 3.56
N ASN A 170 -10.35 -17.00 3.40
CA ASN A 170 -9.75 -17.71 4.54
C ASN A 170 -8.64 -16.87 5.18
N ASP A 171 -8.91 -16.30 6.35
CA ASP A 171 -8.00 -15.39 7.06
C ASP A 171 -6.59 -15.95 7.26
N ALA A 172 -6.45 -17.21 7.69
CA ALA A 172 -5.15 -17.81 7.96
C ALA A 172 -4.33 -17.95 6.67
N LYS A 173 -4.97 -18.27 5.55
CA LYS A 173 -4.33 -18.39 4.24
C LYS A 173 -4.01 -17.01 3.63
N LEU A 174 -4.88 -16.04 3.80
CA LEU A 174 -4.64 -14.65 3.41
C LEU A 174 -3.50 -14.03 4.22
N GLN A 175 -3.40 -14.33 5.52
CA GLN A 175 -2.26 -13.93 6.34
C GLN A 175 -0.96 -14.61 5.89
N ALA A 176 -1.01 -15.89 5.51
CA ALA A 176 0.17 -16.61 5.04
C ALA A 176 0.74 -16.00 3.75
N ILE A 177 -0.09 -15.75 2.74
CA ILE A 177 0.38 -15.09 1.51
C ILE A 177 0.82 -13.65 1.78
N SER A 178 0.14 -12.90 2.64
CA SER A 178 0.54 -11.55 3.05
C SER A 178 1.94 -11.53 3.67
N ALA A 179 2.29 -12.53 4.49
CA ALA A 179 3.60 -12.65 5.12
C ALA A 179 4.74 -12.82 4.11
N ASN A 180 4.50 -13.50 2.97
CA ASN A 180 5.47 -13.61 1.88
C ASN A 180 5.77 -12.25 1.21
N TYR A 181 4.93 -11.25 1.44
CA TYR A 181 4.99 -9.92 0.81
C TYR A 181 5.01 -8.79 1.85
N ASP A 182 5.88 -8.89 2.86
CA ASP A 182 6.09 -7.86 3.90
C ASP A 182 4.82 -7.47 4.66
N HIS A 183 3.94 -8.43 4.92
CA HIS A 183 2.62 -8.21 5.54
C HIS A 183 1.77 -7.18 4.78
N ALA A 184 1.84 -7.23 3.46
CA ALA A 184 1.02 -6.39 2.59
C ALA A 184 -0.46 -6.74 2.68
N ASP A 185 -1.32 -5.77 2.41
CA ASP A 185 -2.74 -6.04 2.20
C ASP A 185 -2.94 -6.96 0.99
N VAL A 186 -3.95 -7.81 1.04
CA VAL A 186 -4.26 -8.74 -0.04
C VAL A 186 -5.56 -8.33 -0.72
N LEU A 187 -5.53 -8.21 -2.04
CA LEU A 187 -6.66 -7.86 -2.87
C LEU A 187 -7.09 -9.12 -3.65
N VAL A 188 -8.14 -9.80 -3.21
CA VAL A 188 -8.73 -10.91 -3.94
C VAL A 188 -9.67 -10.35 -5.01
N THR A 189 -9.35 -10.57 -6.29
CA THR A 189 -10.15 -10.13 -7.43
C THR A 189 -10.74 -11.35 -8.13
N ARG A 190 -11.99 -11.67 -7.80
CA ARG A 190 -12.73 -12.78 -8.42
C ARG A 190 -13.40 -12.30 -9.70
N ALA A 191 -13.16 -13.00 -10.81
CA ALA A 191 -13.84 -12.76 -12.08
C ALA A 191 -14.66 -13.96 -12.51
N THR A 192 -15.89 -13.72 -12.97
CA THR A 192 -16.75 -14.71 -13.61
C THR A 192 -16.95 -14.25 -15.06
N ILE A 193 -16.39 -14.98 -16.02
CA ILE A 193 -16.49 -14.66 -17.45
C ILE A 193 -17.73 -15.36 -18.00
N HIS A 194 -18.65 -14.57 -18.60
CA HIS A 194 -19.86 -15.09 -19.22
C HIS A 194 -19.57 -15.86 -20.53
N PRO A 195 -20.43 -16.82 -20.91
CA PRO A 195 -20.25 -17.59 -22.14
C PRO A 195 -20.01 -16.71 -23.36
N GLY A 196 -19.06 -17.09 -24.19
CA GLY A 196 -18.66 -16.30 -25.36
C GLY A 196 -17.78 -15.09 -25.07
N GLY A 197 -17.41 -14.83 -23.82
CA GLY A 197 -16.53 -13.70 -23.45
C GLY A 197 -17.17 -12.33 -23.63
N THR A 198 -18.52 -12.27 -23.62
CA THR A 198 -19.29 -11.04 -23.89
C THR A 198 -19.46 -10.14 -22.66
N ALA A 199 -19.25 -10.68 -21.47
CA ALA A 199 -19.31 -9.94 -20.21
C ALA A 199 -18.40 -10.58 -19.17
N VAL A 200 -18.00 -9.81 -18.16
CA VAL A 200 -17.29 -10.26 -16.97
C VAL A 200 -17.83 -9.57 -15.74
N ASP A 201 -18.16 -10.35 -14.70
CA ASP A 201 -18.49 -9.85 -13.39
C ASP A 201 -17.23 -9.95 -12.51
N VAL A 202 -16.90 -8.87 -11.83
CA VAL A 202 -15.73 -8.78 -10.96
C VAL A 202 -16.17 -8.43 -9.55
N SER A 203 -15.82 -9.28 -8.58
CA SER A 203 -15.91 -8.99 -7.17
C SER A 203 -14.49 -8.83 -6.61
N THR A 204 -14.27 -7.77 -5.88
CA THR A 204 -12.96 -7.45 -5.33
C THR A 204 -13.08 -7.25 -3.82
N THR A 205 -12.27 -7.96 -3.04
CA THR A 205 -12.22 -7.83 -1.58
C THR A 205 -10.79 -7.53 -1.15
N ARG A 206 -10.60 -6.48 -0.38
CA ARG A 206 -9.32 -6.12 0.23
C ARG A 206 -9.29 -6.63 1.66
N PHE A 207 -8.38 -7.54 1.92
CA PHE A 207 -8.05 -8.05 3.25
C PHE A 207 -6.90 -7.22 3.83
N ILE A 208 -7.06 -6.75 5.07
CA ILE A 208 -6.09 -5.90 5.78
C ILE A 208 -5.57 -6.68 6.99
N PRO A 209 -4.35 -7.29 6.94
CA PRO A 209 -3.83 -8.13 8.02
C PRO A 209 -3.73 -7.42 9.38
N SER A 210 -3.45 -6.12 9.36
CA SER A 210 -3.33 -5.27 10.57
C SER A 210 -4.68 -4.85 11.16
N SER A 211 -5.80 -5.12 10.47
CA SER A 211 -7.15 -4.71 10.88
C SER A 211 -8.17 -5.81 10.55
N PRO A 212 -8.17 -6.93 11.26
CA PRO A 212 -9.14 -8.00 11.04
C PRO A 212 -10.59 -7.48 11.13
N GLY A 213 -11.41 -7.85 10.14
CA GLY A 213 -12.79 -7.35 10.01
C GLY A 213 -12.93 -5.97 9.37
N GLY A 214 -11.81 -5.35 8.94
CA GLY A 214 -11.78 -4.08 8.19
C GLY A 214 -11.82 -4.27 6.68
N GLU A 215 -12.40 -5.36 6.18
CA GLU A 215 -12.46 -5.68 4.76
C GLU A 215 -13.27 -4.65 3.98
N GLN A 216 -12.79 -4.35 2.79
CA GLN A 216 -13.47 -3.49 1.83
C GLN A 216 -13.81 -4.32 0.60
N SER A 217 -15.06 -4.25 0.12
CA SER A 217 -15.50 -5.04 -1.03
C SER A 217 -16.18 -4.17 -2.07
N TRP A 218 -15.94 -4.49 -3.34
CA TRP A 218 -16.52 -3.84 -4.51
C TRP A 218 -17.01 -4.89 -5.50
N VAL A 219 -18.09 -4.59 -6.21
CA VAL A 219 -18.60 -5.42 -7.31
C VAL A 219 -18.83 -4.54 -8.52
N ALA A 220 -18.43 -5.03 -9.69
CA ALA A 220 -18.65 -4.36 -10.97
C ALA A 220 -18.87 -5.38 -12.09
N SER A 221 -19.73 -5.03 -13.04
CA SER A 221 -19.99 -5.81 -14.24
C SER A 221 -19.57 -5.03 -15.48
N TYR A 222 -18.90 -5.70 -16.42
CA TYR A 222 -18.41 -5.12 -17.66
C TYR A 222 -18.96 -5.94 -18.82
N THR A 223 -19.61 -5.26 -19.77
CA THR A 223 -20.06 -5.86 -21.04
C THR A 223 -19.11 -5.45 -22.15
N ALA A 224 -18.79 -6.37 -23.06
CA ALA A 224 -17.92 -6.08 -24.19
C ALA A 224 -18.55 -5.02 -25.11
N ASN A 225 -17.72 -4.07 -25.55
CA ASN A 225 -18.10 -3.13 -26.59
C ASN A 225 -18.14 -3.85 -27.94
N GLU A 226 -18.80 -3.24 -28.96
CA GLU A 226 -18.82 -3.79 -30.31
C GLU A 226 -17.39 -3.97 -30.84
N GLY A 227 -17.06 -5.21 -31.24
CA GLY A 227 -15.73 -5.58 -31.75
C GLY A 227 -14.62 -5.68 -30.69
N GLU A 228 -14.92 -5.51 -29.42
CA GLU A 228 -13.95 -5.66 -28.33
C GLU A 228 -13.60 -7.15 -28.11
N SER A 229 -12.31 -7.47 -28.09
CA SER A 229 -11.86 -8.81 -27.74
C SER A 229 -12.03 -9.08 -26.24
N GLN A 230 -12.10 -10.36 -25.86
CA GLN A 230 -12.11 -10.76 -24.44
C GLN A 230 -10.92 -10.16 -23.67
N GLY A 231 -9.72 -10.15 -24.25
CA GLY A 231 -8.55 -9.52 -23.64
C GLY A 231 -8.72 -8.02 -23.40
N GLY A 232 -9.38 -7.31 -24.32
CA GLY A 232 -9.73 -5.90 -24.18
C GLY A 232 -10.74 -5.67 -23.05
N LEU A 233 -11.78 -6.49 -22.98
CA LEU A 233 -12.78 -6.49 -21.91
C LEU A 233 -12.12 -6.71 -20.53
N LEU A 234 -11.26 -7.72 -20.41
CA LEU A 234 -10.56 -8.00 -19.17
C LEU A 234 -9.61 -6.86 -18.77
N ALA A 235 -8.89 -6.28 -19.73
CA ALA A 235 -8.02 -5.12 -19.45
C ALA A 235 -8.82 -3.91 -18.95
N ARG A 236 -10.03 -3.66 -19.51
CA ARG A 236 -10.94 -2.61 -19.06
C ARG A 236 -11.51 -2.91 -17.66
N ALA A 237 -11.83 -4.16 -17.37
CA ALA A 237 -12.26 -4.59 -16.04
C ALA A 237 -11.15 -4.38 -14.98
N ILE A 238 -9.89 -4.72 -15.31
CA ILE A 238 -8.72 -4.46 -14.44
C ILE A 238 -8.53 -2.97 -14.20
N ALA A 239 -8.63 -2.15 -15.23
CA ALA A 239 -8.53 -0.70 -15.10
C ALA A 239 -9.61 -0.13 -14.18
N GLY A 240 -10.87 -0.61 -14.32
CA GLY A 240 -11.98 -0.22 -13.45
C GLY A 240 -11.77 -0.65 -12.00
N THR A 241 -11.37 -1.90 -11.74
CA THR A 241 -11.02 -2.41 -10.41
C THR A 241 -9.91 -1.59 -9.77
N THR A 242 -8.86 -1.31 -10.53
CA THR A 242 -7.74 -0.49 -10.07
C THR A 242 -8.18 0.93 -9.71
N ALA A 243 -9.06 1.54 -10.52
CA ALA A 243 -9.60 2.87 -10.25
C ALA A 243 -10.43 2.89 -8.97
N GLN A 244 -11.31 1.89 -8.75
CA GLN A 244 -12.13 1.78 -7.53
C GLN A 244 -11.26 1.68 -6.26
N VAL A 245 -10.24 0.84 -6.27
CA VAL A 245 -9.31 0.67 -5.13
C VAL A 245 -8.55 1.97 -4.86
N ASN A 246 -8.05 2.63 -5.91
CA ASN A 246 -7.37 3.91 -5.77
C ASN A 246 -8.30 5.03 -5.29
N ASP A 247 -9.54 5.09 -5.77
CA ASP A 247 -10.51 6.10 -5.34
C ASP A 247 -10.93 5.90 -3.89
N ALA A 248 -11.12 4.66 -3.44
CA ALA A 248 -11.38 4.36 -2.04
C ALA A 248 -10.20 4.78 -1.13
N TRP A 249 -8.97 4.49 -1.57
CA TRP A 249 -7.77 4.94 -0.87
C TRP A 249 -7.68 6.46 -0.80
N LYS A 250 -7.88 7.15 -1.92
CA LYS A 250 -7.87 8.61 -1.97
C LYS A 250 -8.91 9.21 -1.03
N GLN A 251 -10.16 8.69 -1.04
CA GLN A 251 -11.23 9.17 -0.15
C GLN A 251 -10.85 9.06 1.34
N ALA A 252 -10.22 7.95 1.73
CA ALA A 252 -9.79 7.74 3.10
C ALA A 252 -8.59 8.61 3.52
N ASN A 253 -7.77 9.04 2.54
CA ASN A 253 -6.51 9.74 2.78
C ASN A 253 -6.46 11.17 2.22
N MET A 254 -7.60 11.75 1.86
CA MET A 254 -7.67 13.19 1.53
C MET A 254 -7.37 14.02 2.75
N LEU A 255 -6.34 14.85 2.66
CA LEU A 255 -5.99 15.77 3.73
C LEU A 255 -6.83 17.05 3.60
N ASP A 256 -7.43 17.46 4.71
CA ASP A 256 -8.03 18.78 4.84
C ASP A 256 -6.99 19.76 5.40
N TYR A 257 -6.34 20.46 4.50
CA TYR A 257 -5.30 21.45 4.87
C TYR A 257 -5.85 22.69 5.58
N SER A 258 -7.18 22.86 5.66
CA SER A 258 -7.79 23.89 6.48
C SER A 258 -7.82 23.52 7.96
N GLN A 259 -7.75 22.24 8.28
CA GLN A 259 -7.66 21.70 9.64
C GLN A 259 -6.21 21.36 9.97
N THR A 260 -5.60 22.20 10.78
CA THR A 260 -4.24 21.96 11.29
C THR A 260 -4.29 21.73 12.79
N ALA A 261 -3.49 20.80 13.28
CA ALA A 261 -3.37 20.51 14.70
C ALA A 261 -1.91 20.31 15.08
N THR A 262 -1.65 20.34 16.38
CA THR A 262 -0.32 20.13 16.96
C THR A 262 -0.35 18.92 17.85
N LEU A 263 0.68 18.09 17.81
CA LEU A 263 0.83 16.89 18.59
C LEU A 263 2.26 16.77 19.11
N THR A 264 2.43 16.57 20.43
CA THR A 264 3.76 16.27 21.00
C THR A 264 3.95 14.77 21.10
N VAL A 265 5.04 14.27 20.50
CA VAL A 265 5.38 12.84 20.51
C VAL A 265 6.71 12.59 21.19
N SER A 266 6.79 11.48 21.92
CA SER A 266 8.05 10.90 22.39
C SER A 266 8.56 9.91 21.34
N VAL A 267 9.80 10.07 20.92
CA VAL A 267 10.46 9.23 19.91
C VAL A 267 11.61 8.49 20.60
N PRO A 268 11.43 7.24 21.03
CA PRO A 268 12.53 6.44 21.55
C PRO A 268 13.59 6.25 20.46
N ALA A 269 14.83 6.60 20.74
CA ALA A 269 15.97 6.42 19.86
C ALA A 269 17.22 6.08 20.69
N ASP A 270 17.89 5.00 20.31
CA ASP A 270 19.09 4.54 21.03
C ASP A 270 20.33 5.39 20.68
N ASP A 271 20.30 6.06 19.52
CA ASP A 271 21.37 6.91 19.01
C ASP A 271 20.87 8.04 18.10
N LEU A 272 21.79 8.91 17.70
CA LEU A 272 21.51 10.02 16.78
C LEU A 272 21.07 9.51 15.38
N GLY A 273 21.59 8.36 14.93
CA GLY A 273 21.25 7.78 13.63
C GLY A 273 19.77 7.36 13.58
N GLY A 274 19.27 6.73 14.65
CA GLY A 274 17.86 6.39 14.81
C GLY A 274 16.95 7.63 14.76
N TRP A 275 17.34 8.69 15.46
CA TRP A 275 16.62 9.97 15.40
C TRP A 275 16.60 10.58 13.98
N LEU A 276 17.74 10.60 13.29
CA LEU A 276 17.82 11.15 11.92
C LEU A 276 16.96 10.36 10.95
N ALA A 277 16.90 9.04 11.09
CA ALA A 277 16.02 8.19 10.28
C ALA A 277 14.53 8.49 10.53
N VAL A 278 14.12 8.69 11.79
CA VAL A 278 12.74 9.12 12.11
C VAL A 278 12.44 10.49 11.51
N ARG A 279 13.34 11.46 11.68
CA ARG A 279 13.18 12.81 11.13
C ARG A 279 13.01 12.80 9.61
N GLN A 280 13.80 11.98 8.91
CA GLN A 280 13.67 11.84 7.44
C GLN A 280 12.31 11.28 7.04
N ARG A 281 11.80 10.28 7.77
CA ARG A 281 10.47 9.70 7.51
C ARG A 281 9.34 10.66 7.85
N LEU A 282 9.49 11.45 8.91
CA LEU A 282 8.53 12.53 9.24
C LEU A 282 8.44 13.54 8.11
N SER A 283 9.57 14.00 7.57
CA SER A 283 9.59 14.95 6.45
C SER A 283 9.05 14.35 5.13
N ALA A 284 9.01 13.03 5.01
CA ALA A 284 8.42 12.33 3.86
C ALA A 284 6.91 12.06 4.04
N THR A 285 6.33 12.38 5.20
CA THR A 285 4.90 12.15 5.50
C THR A 285 4.09 13.39 5.13
N PRO A 286 3.21 13.36 4.11
CA PRO A 286 2.49 14.54 3.61
C PRO A 286 1.64 15.25 4.66
N ALA A 287 1.04 14.49 5.59
CA ALA A 287 0.26 15.04 6.68
C ALA A 287 1.08 15.92 7.65
N VAL A 288 2.40 15.68 7.75
CA VAL A 288 3.31 16.45 8.63
C VAL A 288 3.79 17.71 7.91
N GLN A 289 3.30 18.85 8.34
CA GLN A 289 3.68 20.16 7.78
C GLN A 289 5.04 20.63 8.32
N SER A 290 5.26 20.44 9.62
CA SER A 290 6.56 20.73 10.24
C SER A 290 6.78 19.87 11.49
N SER A 291 8.05 19.69 11.86
CA SER A 291 8.43 19.00 13.09
C SER A 291 9.48 19.84 13.84
N GLN A 292 9.22 20.14 15.10
CA GLN A 292 10.11 20.90 15.97
C GLN A 292 10.66 20.01 17.09
N LEU A 293 11.98 19.90 17.18
CA LEU A 293 12.63 19.18 18.26
C LEU A 293 12.55 20.02 19.54
N LEU A 294 11.87 19.50 20.57
CA LEU A 294 11.74 20.14 21.88
C LEU A 294 12.88 19.77 22.80
N SER A 295 13.25 18.49 22.83
CA SER A 295 14.37 17.97 23.61
C SER A 295 14.96 16.73 22.96
N LEU A 296 16.25 16.48 23.20
CA LEU A 296 16.95 15.28 22.80
C LEU A 296 17.85 14.85 23.97
N ASP A 297 17.71 13.62 24.41
CA ASP A 297 18.52 13.02 25.43
C ASP A 297 18.94 11.58 25.06
N ARG A 298 19.62 10.87 25.97
CA ARG A 298 20.10 9.49 25.74
C ARG A 298 18.98 8.44 25.62
N HIS A 299 17.72 8.80 25.87
CA HIS A 299 16.57 7.89 25.81
C HIS A 299 15.68 8.16 24.59
N GLY A 300 15.91 9.26 23.88
CA GLY A 300 15.16 9.62 22.69
C GLY A 300 14.96 11.11 22.52
N ALA A 301 14.04 11.45 21.62
CA ALA A 301 13.67 12.81 21.29
C ALA A 301 12.23 13.10 21.69
N ARG A 302 11.95 14.34 22.08
CA ARG A 302 10.60 14.87 22.22
C ARG A 302 10.37 15.87 21.09
N VAL A 303 9.32 15.65 20.30
CA VAL A 303 9.09 16.39 19.05
C VAL A 303 7.68 16.91 19.03
N GLU A 304 7.53 18.16 18.65
CA GLU A 304 6.23 18.76 18.33
C GLU A 304 5.99 18.62 16.83
N LEU A 305 4.87 18.01 16.43
CA LEU A 305 4.43 17.84 15.06
C LEU A 305 3.28 18.79 14.77
N HIS A 306 3.42 19.65 13.77
CA HIS A 306 2.31 20.36 13.17
C HIS A 306 1.83 19.56 11.97
N TYR A 307 0.54 19.19 11.94
CA TYR A 307 0.01 18.31 10.90
C TYR A 307 -1.36 18.79 10.40
N ALA A 308 -1.72 18.36 9.19
CA ALA A 308 -3.02 18.56 8.57
C ALA A 308 -3.89 17.31 8.66
N GLY A 309 -5.20 17.51 8.80
CA GLY A 309 -6.20 16.46 8.87
C GLY A 309 -6.41 15.90 10.29
N SER A 310 -7.00 14.70 10.38
CA SER A 310 -7.31 14.06 11.66
C SER A 310 -6.10 13.26 12.22
N PRO A 311 -6.09 12.95 13.54
CA PRO A 311 -5.08 12.07 14.13
C PRO A 311 -5.00 10.68 13.47
N ASP A 312 -6.13 10.14 13.00
CA ASP A 312 -6.16 8.85 12.31
C ASP A 312 -5.53 8.93 10.92
N GLN A 313 -5.74 10.00 10.19
CA GLN A 313 -5.05 10.25 8.91
C GLN A 313 -3.55 10.43 9.11
N LEU A 314 -3.12 11.16 10.16
CA LEU A 314 -1.71 11.24 10.52
C LEU A 314 -1.13 9.87 10.83
N ARG A 315 -1.85 9.04 11.61
CA ARG A 315 -1.43 7.67 11.96
C ARG A 315 -1.24 6.81 10.70
N VAL A 316 -2.18 6.87 9.76
CA VAL A 316 -2.06 6.17 8.47
C VAL A 316 -0.86 6.67 7.67
N GLY A 317 -0.69 7.98 7.51
CA GLY A 317 0.43 8.57 6.78
C GLY A 317 1.79 8.20 7.35
N LEU A 318 1.92 8.21 8.69
CA LEU A 318 3.12 7.77 9.40
C LEU A 318 3.39 6.27 9.18
N ALA A 319 2.36 5.42 9.27
CA ALA A 319 2.49 3.98 9.05
C ALA A 319 2.97 3.63 7.64
N GLN A 320 2.54 4.37 6.61
CA GLN A 320 3.04 4.19 5.24
C GLN A 320 4.54 4.51 5.11
N ASN A 321 5.06 5.37 5.99
CA ASN A 321 6.49 5.70 6.08
C ASN A 321 7.24 4.88 7.15
N ASN A 322 6.70 3.72 7.55
CA ASN A 322 7.28 2.85 8.57
C ASN A 322 7.52 3.56 9.92
N LEU A 323 6.59 4.42 10.31
CA LEU A 323 6.50 5.02 11.63
C LEU A 323 5.18 4.59 12.27
N ASN A 324 5.21 4.14 13.50
CA ASN A 324 4.03 3.73 14.25
C ASN A 324 3.74 4.75 15.35
N LEU A 325 2.59 5.42 15.25
CA LEU A 325 2.09 6.36 16.25
C LEU A 325 1.12 5.63 17.18
N SER A 326 1.45 5.52 18.45
CA SER A 326 0.67 4.87 19.50
C SER A 326 0.42 5.79 20.68
N GLY A 327 -0.53 5.43 21.54
CA GLY A 327 -0.92 6.24 22.70
C GLY A 327 -2.12 7.15 22.43
N SER A 328 -2.32 8.08 23.33
CA SER A 328 -3.35 9.12 23.30
C SER A 328 -2.83 10.38 23.99
N ASP A 329 -3.51 11.49 23.82
CA ASP A 329 -3.15 12.76 24.45
C ASP A 329 -3.11 12.65 25.98
N PRO A 330 -2.03 13.08 26.67
CA PRO A 330 -0.82 13.73 26.15
C PRO A 330 0.36 12.77 25.84
N ASP A 331 0.19 11.46 25.97
CA ASP A 331 1.26 10.46 25.94
C ASP A 331 1.36 9.75 24.59
N TRP A 332 1.68 10.50 23.56
CA TRP A 332 1.93 9.94 22.24
C TRP A 332 3.37 9.44 22.08
N VAL A 333 3.50 8.23 21.51
CA VAL A 333 4.80 7.61 21.22
C VAL A 333 4.89 7.30 19.73
N LEU A 334 6.00 7.72 19.11
CA LEU A 334 6.32 7.46 17.72
C LEU A 334 7.52 6.53 17.62
N GLN A 335 7.32 5.35 17.07
CA GLN A 335 8.34 4.31 16.92
C GLN A 335 8.60 3.99 15.45
N GLN A 336 9.79 3.48 15.13
CA GLN A 336 10.07 2.91 13.82
C GLN A 336 9.33 1.58 13.66
N GLY A 337 8.57 1.43 12.56
CA GLY A 337 7.94 0.16 12.18
C GLY A 337 9.03 -0.88 11.86
N GLY A 338 8.92 -2.09 12.43
CA GLY A 338 9.92 -3.17 12.32
C GLY A 338 10.73 -3.43 13.61
N ALA A 339 10.67 -2.55 14.61
CA ALA A 339 11.18 -2.88 15.95
C ALA A 339 10.12 -3.74 16.66
N SER A 340 10.38 -5.04 16.75
CA SER A 340 9.62 -5.94 17.62
C SER A 340 9.55 -5.32 19.00
N LEU A 341 8.34 -5.17 19.54
CA LEU A 341 8.09 -4.82 20.91
C LEU A 341 8.88 -5.79 21.81
N ARG A 342 10.08 -5.41 22.26
CA ARG A 342 10.62 -5.99 23.48
C ARG A 342 9.71 -5.47 24.58
N ASN A 343 8.83 -6.34 25.05
CA ASN A 343 7.99 -6.14 26.20
C ASN A 343 8.81 -5.55 27.35
N SER A 344 8.73 -4.24 27.53
CA SER A 344 9.05 -3.61 28.81
C SER A 344 7.82 -3.79 29.68
N ALA A 345 7.68 -4.97 30.25
CA ALA A 345 6.77 -5.16 31.36
C ALA A 345 7.19 -4.21 32.50
N PRO A 346 6.28 -3.45 33.09
CA PRO A 346 6.61 -2.66 34.26
C PRO A 346 7.01 -3.61 35.38
N SER A 347 8.26 -3.51 35.85
CA SER A 347 8.73 -4.19 37.06
C SER A 347 7.92 -3.68 38.24
N ALA A 348 6.88 -4.42 38.57
CA ALA A 348 6.23 -4.27 39.86
C ALA A 348 7.25 -4.65 40.94
N ARG A 349 7.85 -3.66 41.56
CA ARG A 349 8.56 -3.82 42.81
C ARG A 349 7.54 -4.24 43.87
N ALA A 350 7.47 -5.55 44.12
CA ALA A 350 6.83 -6.07 45.31
C ALA A 350 7.73 -5.72 46.51
N ASN A 351 7.25 -4.81 47.34
CA ASN A 351 7.72 -4.61 48.70
C ASN A 351 7.38 -5.88 49.49
N ALA A 352 8.37 -6.70 49.80
CA ALA A 352 8.26 -7.76 50.82
C ALA A 352 9.00 -7.32 52.04
N ALA A 353 8.26 -7.11 53.12
CA ALA A 353 8.77 -6.92 54.47
C ALA A 353 9.32 -8.26 55.02
N PRO A 354 10.30 -8.22 55.94
CA PRO A 354 10.93 -9.41 56.49
C PRO A 354 10.18 -9.93 57.72
N GLY A 355 10.02 -11.25 57.84
CA GLY A 355 9.51 -11.80 59.09
C GLY A 355 9.17 -13.28 59.06
N SER A 356 9.98 -14.00 59.84
CA SER A 356 9.75 -15.26 60.56
C SER A 356 10.07 -16.58 59.87
N VAL A 357 11.15 -17.15 60.37
CA VAL A 357 11.56 -18.56 60.35
C VAL A 357 10.63 -19.38 61.26
N PRO A 358 10.31 -20.61 60.98
CA PRO A 358 10.21 -21.69 61.96
C PRO A 358 11.15 -22.85 61.64
N ALA A 359 11.66 -23.42 62.71
CA ALA A 359 12.63 -24.48 62.84
C ALA A 359 12.07 -25.89 62.59
N PRO A 360 12.94 -26.92 62.56
CA PRO A 360 12.64 -28.25 62.03
C PRO A 360 12.17 -29.24 63.06
N GLY A 361 11.52 -30.30 62.65
CA GLY A 361 11.21 -31.47 63.50
C GLY A 361 10.97 -32.72 62.62
N PRO A 362 11.06 -33.93 63.22
CA PRO A 362 12.08 -34.91 62.81
C PRO A 362 11.52 -36.19 62.17
N ASP A 363 12.46 -36.97 61.64
CA ASP A 363 12.54 -38.44 61.44
C ASP A 363 11.27 -39.27 61.32
N ALA A 364 11.24 -40.09 60.26
CA ALA A 364 11.07 -41.54 60.30
C ALA A 364 11.22 -42.16 58.90
N ALA A 365 12.24 -42.95 58.77
CA ALA A 365 12.37 -44.06 57.82
C ALA A 365 11.99 -45.36 58.56
N PRO A 366 12.05 -46.57 57.98
CA PRO A 366 11.71 -47.08 56.64
C PRO A 366 10.75 -48.28 56.74
N ASP A 367 10.20 -48.81 55.68
CA ASP A 367 10.09 -50.25 55.55
C ASP A 367 9.91 -50.75 54.12
N ALA A 368 10.44 -51.98 53.92
CA ALA A 368 10.70 -52.72 52.72
C ALA A 368 9.52 -53.66 52.30
N GLY A 369 9.62 -54.19 51.12
CA GLY A 369 8.93 -55.40 50.67
C GLY A 369 8.25 -55.24 49.34
N ASP A 370 8.62 -55.83 48.37
CA ASP A 370 9.06 -57.14 47.84
C ASP A 370 8.13 -57.54 46.67
N ALA A 371 8.79 -57.95 45.68
CA ALA A 371 8.53 -59.07 44.79
C ALA A 371 7.43 -59.06 43.68
N SER A 372 7.91 -59.39 42.51
CA SER A 372 7.42 -60.35 41.56
C SER A 372 6.69 -59.88 40.29
N GLY A 373 7.38 -60.00 39.19
CA GLY A 373 6.84 -60.11 37.82
C GLY A 373 6.13 -61.46 37.61
N PRO A 374 5.75 -61.91 36.41
CA PRO A 374 6.38 -61.63 35.11
C PRO A 374 5.39 -61.39 33.92
N ALA A 375 5.93 -61.12 32.78
CA ALA A 375 5.29 -61.18 31.47
C ALA A 375 4.93 -62.66 31.09
N PRO A 376 4.06 -62.94 30.05
CA PRO A 376 4.51 -62.84 28.66
C PRO A 376 3.46 -62.44 27.60
N SER A 377 3.94 -62.06 26.45
CA SER A 377 3.29 -62.12 25.13
C SER A 377 2.97 -63.58 24.73
N PRO A 378 2.31 -63.92 23.55
CA PRO A 378 2.05 -63.21 22.29
C PRO A 378 0.72 -63.61 21.56
N SER A 379 0.60 -63.08 20.27
CA SER A 379 -0.09 -63.64 19.10
C SER A 379 -1.62 -63.50 18.96
N GLN A 380 -2.12 -62.81 17.99
CA GLN A 380 -2.29 -63.12 16.55
C GLN A 380 -2.62 -61.82 15.81
#